data_cee7e66c7b00e62bc5d27a63dd611164
#
_entry.id   cee7e66c7b00e62bc5d27a63dd611164
#
_cell.length_a   1.000
_cell.length_b   1.000
_cell.length_c   1.000
_cell.angle_alpha   90.00
_cell.angle_beta   90.00
_cell.angle_gamma   90.00
#
_symmetry.space_group_name_H-M   'P 1'
#
loop_
_entity.id
_entity.type
_entity.pdbx_description
1 polymer ?
#
loop_
_entity_poly.entity_id
_entity_poly.type
_entity_poly.pdbx_seq_one_letter_code
_entity_poly.pdbx_strand_id
1 'polypeptide(L)'
;MKDLSILIPSRNEIFLKNTIDDILKNMEADTDVIAVLDGAWADPPIPQNDRVNVIFVPQSIGQRAATNLACRLSKAKYVMKIDAHCAFDKGFDQKMIEAFKKVGDNITMVPVMRNLWAFDWKCFHCGWKKYQGPTP
;
A
#
# COMPACT_ATOMS: atom_id res chain seq x y z
N MET A 1 5.56 20.82 1.03
CA MET A 1 4.29 20.05 1.05
C MET A 1 4.55 18.80 0.21
N LYS A 2 4.23 17.61 0.72
CA LYS A 2 4.41 16.36 -0.02
C LYS A 2 3.52 16.30 -1.26
N ASP A 3 3.95 15.58 -2.29
CA ASP A 3 3.14 15.37 -3.48
C ASP A 3 2.06 14.32 -3.23
N LEU A 4 2.43 13.21 -2.55
CA LEU A 4 1.57 12.08 -2.29
C LEU A 4 1.77 11.52 -0.88
N SER A 5 0.69 11.21 -0.16
CA SER A 5 0.71 10.35 1.02
C SER A 5 0.04 9.02 0.72
N ILE A 6 0.74 7.92 1.02
CA ILE A 6 0.19 6.58 0.92
C ILE A 6 -0.37 6.18 2.27
N LEU A 7 -1.67 5.87 2.30
CA LEU A 7 -2.43 5.56 3.51
C LEU A 7 -2.62 4.04 3.62
N ILE A 8 -2.08 3.44 4.69
CA ILE A 8 -2.11 1.99 4.90
C ILE A 8 -2.81 1.69 6.23
N PRO A 9 -4.10 1.37 6.24
CA PRO A 9 -4.73 0.77 7.41
C PRO A 9 -4.26 -0.68 7.53
N SER A 10 -3.77 -1.07 8.70
CA SER A 10 -3.20 -2.41 8.93
C SER A 10 -3.62 -2.98 10.28
N ARG A 11 -3.99 -4.26 10.28
CA ARG A 11 -4.27 -5.03 11.48
C ARG A 11 -3.85 -6.48 11.26
N ASN A 12 -2.87 -6.96 12.05
CA ASN A 12 -2.33 -8.33 11.96
C ASN A 12 -1.83 -8.71 10.56
N GLU A 13 -1.23 -7.76 9.84
CA GLU A 13 -0.75 -7.94 8.46
C GLU A 13 0.74 -8.27 8.43
N ILE A 14 1.09 -9.51 8.12
CA ILE A 14 2.48 -9.98 8.06
C ILE A 14 3.29 -9.34 6.91
N PHE A 15 2.62 -8.84 5.87
CA PHE A 15 3.25 -8.24 4.69
C PHE A 15 3.40 -6.72 4.76
N LEU A 16 2.95 -6.07 5.85
CA LEU A 16 3.02 -4.60 5.96
C LEU A 16 4.44 -4.08 5.76
N LYS A 17 5.43 -4.68 6.43
CA LYS A 17 6.83 -4.29 6.26
C LYS A 17 7.28 -4.43 4.81
N ASN A 18 6.99 -5.55 4.17
CA ASN A 18 7.37 -5.79 2.77
C ASN A 18 6.72 -4.78 1.83
N THR A 19 5.46 -4.43 2.07
CA THR A 19 4.73 -3.40 1.31
C THR A 19 5.39 -2.04 1.46
N ILE A 20 5.76 -1.63 2.67
CA ILE A 20 6.44 -0.36 2.93
C ILE A 20 7.83 -0.35 2.29
N ASP A 21 8.61 -1.41 2.43
CA ASP A 21 9.93 -1.52 1.81
C ASP A 21 9.85 -1.41 0.28
N ASP A 22 8.84 -2.04 -0.33
CA ASP A 22 8.62 -1.98 -1.78
C ASP A 22 8.21 -0.57 -2.24
N ILE A 23 7.37 0.13 -1.48
CA ILE A 23 7.05 1.54 -1.73
C ILE A 23 8.31 2.39 -1.70
N LEU A 24 9.10 2.32 -0.62
CA LEU A 24 10.31 3.11 -0.45
C LEU A 24 11.34 2.87 -1.54
N LYS A 25 11.42 1.64 -2.05
CA LYS A 25 12.31 1.25 -3.15
C LYS A 25 11.87 1.80 -4.50
N ASN A 26 10.56 1.89 -4.73
CA ASN A 26 10.00 2.16 -6.06
C ASN A 26 9.43 3.57 -6.23
N MET A 27 9.26 4.34 -5.16
CA MET A 27 8.79 5.73 -5.25
C MET A 27 9.87 6.65 -5.85
N GLU A 28 9.46 7.62 -6.64
CA GLU A 28 10.32 8.61 -7.31
C GLU A 28 9.87 10.07 -7.05
N ALA A 29 8.62 10.28 -6.61
CA ALA A 29 8.10 11.59 -6.22
C ALA A 29 8.38 11.91 -4.73
N ASP A 30 7.99 13.11 -4.28
CA ASP A 30 8.03 13.45 -2.85
C ASP A 30 6.86 12.81 -2.10
N THR A 31 6.99 11.50 -1.90
CA THR A 31 5.97 10.61 -1.34
C THR A 31 6.32 10.24 0.10
N ASP A 32 5.32 10.16 0.98
CA ASP A 32 5.42 9.57 2.31
C ASP A 32 4.37 8.47 2.53
N VAL A 33 4.58 7.70 3.59
CA VAL A 33 3.69 6.61 4.01
C VAL A 33 3.13 6.94 5.39
N ILE A 34 1.83 6.78 5.55
CA ILE A 34 1.14 6.86 6.84
C ILE A 34 0.47 5.52 7.10
N ALA A 35 1.11 4.71 7.95
CA ALA A 35 0.60 3.40 8.34
C ALA A 35 -0.12 3.49 9.68
N VAL A 36 -1.40 3.12 9.71
CA VAL A 36 -2.19 3.04 10.94
C VAL A 36 -2.29 1.60 11.39
N LEU A 37 -1.67 1.30 12.53
CA LEU A 37 -1.70 0.00 13.18
C LEU A 37 -2.96 -0.06 14.06
N ASP A 38 -3.99 -0.72 13.55
CA ASP A 38 -5.33 -0.71 14.12
C ASP A 38 -5.53 -1.87 15.12
N GLY A 39 -5.20 -1.63 16.38
CA GLY A 39 -5.39 -2.56 17.49
C GLY A 39 -4.32 -3.64 17.64
N ALA A 40 -3.28 -3.65 16.81
CA ALA A 40 -2.15 -4.58 16.93
C ALA A 40 -0.85 -3.96 16.39
N TRP A 41 0.27 -4.25 17.04
CA TRP A 41 1.59 -3.85 16.55
C TRP A 41 1.97 -4.61 15.27
N ALA A 42 2.82 -3.96 14.47
CA ALA A 42 3.35 -4.60 13.27
C ALA A 42 4.33 -5.73 13.63
N ASP A 43 4.15 -6.88 12.99
CA ASP A 43 5.05 -8.01 13.04
C ASP A 43 5.19 -8.61 11.63
N PRO A 44 6.37 -8.52 11.01
CA PRO A 44 7.62 -7.90 11.47
C PRO A 44 7.53 -6.39 11.74
N PRO A 45 8.36 -5.86 12.68
CA PRO A 45 8.36 -4.46 13.02
C PRO A 45 8.83 -3.60 11.85
N ILE A 46 8.25 -2.39 11.74
CA ILE A 46 8.60 -1.43 10.70
C ILE A 46 9.84 -0.65 11.14
N PRO A 47 10.92 -0.64 10.36
CA PRO A 47 12.10 0.16 10.66
C PRO A 47 11.79 1.66 10.65
N GLN A 48 12.48 2.40 11.50
CA GLN A 48 12.38 3.87 11.51
C GLN A 48 12.85 4.43 10.16
N ASN A 49 12.03 5.32 9.58
CA ASN A 49 12.34 5.99 8.32
C ASN A 49 11.65 7.35 8.29
N ASP A 50 12.34 8.39 7.84
CA ASP A 50 11.82 9.77 7.81
C ASP A 50 10.62 9.97 6.88
N ARG A 51 10.40 9.02 5.95
CA ARG A 51 9.26 9.02 5.03
C ARG A 51 8.12 8.10 5.47
N VAL A 52 8.24 7.47 6.64
CA VAL A 52 7.24 6.54 7.17
C VAL A 52 6.75 7.00 8.52
N ASN A 53 5.48 7.35 8.60
CA ASN A 53 4.79 7.70 9.83
C ASN A 53 3.94 6.50 10.28
N VAL A 54 4.26 5.95 11.44
CA VAL A 54 3.53 4.83 12.03
C VAL A 54 2.67 5.35 13.18
N ILE A 55 1.36 5.13 13.08
CA ILE A 55 0.37 5.53 14.07
C ILE A 55 -0.22 4.27 14.70
N PHE A 56 -0.06 4.12 16.00
CA PHE A 56 -0.66 3.01 16.73
C PHE A 56 -1.97 3.41 17.39
N VAL A 57 -3.02 2.64 17.15
CA VAL A 57 -4.33 2.78 17.78
C VAL A 57 -4.56 1.57 18.67
N PRO A 58 -4.58 1.73 20.01
CA PRO A 58 -4.62 0.59 20.94
C PRO A 58 -5.89 -0.26 20.83
N GLN A 59 -7.02 0.37 20.54
CA GLN A 59 -8.29 -0.30 20.35
C GLN A 59 -8.70 -0.17 18.87
N SER A 60 -9.00 -1.29 18.23
CA SER A 60 -9.37 -1.30 16.81
C SER A 60 -10.57 -0.40 16.54
N ILE A 61 -10.42 0.47 15.54
CA ILE A 61 -11.45 1.42 15.06
C ILE A 61 -12.01 1.02 13.69
N GLY A 62 -11.42 0.01 13.06
CA GLY A 62 -11.80 -0.50 11.75
C GLY A 62 -11.14 0.21 10.58
N GLN A 63 -11.11 -0.45 9.43
CA GLN A 63 -10.36 -0.03 8.24
C GLN A 63 -10.74 1.39 7.76
N ARG A 64 -12.02 1.73 7.72
CA ARG A 64 -12.48 3.04 7.27
C ARG A 64 -12.02 4.17 8.20
N ALA A 65 -12.18 3.97 9.50
CA ALA A 65 -11.76 4.96 10.49
C ALA A 65 -10.24 5.11 10.51
N ALA A 66 -9.48 4.02 10.39
CA ALA A 66 -8.03 4.03 10.28
C ALA A 66 -7.57 4.78 9.01
N THR A 67 -8.20 4.54 7.86
CA THR A 67 -7.92 5.27 6.62
C THR A 67 -8.23 6.76 6.77
N ASN A 68 -9.36 7.12 7.36
CA ASN A 68 -9.72 8.51 7.61
C ASN A 68 -8.76 9.21 8.58
N LEU A 69 -8.28 8.49 9.61
CA LEU A 69 -7.26 8.99 10.52
C LEU A 69 -5.97 9.31 9.75
N ALA A 70 -5.47 8.37 8.95
CA ALA A 70 -4.29 8.59 8.11
C ALA A 70 -4.48 9.78 7.16
N CYS A 71 -5.65 9.89 6.53
CA CYS A 71 -5.97 11.00 5.62
C CYS A 71 -5.94 12.37 6.32
N ARG A 72 -6.47 12.46 7.56
CA ARG A 72 -6.43 13.71 8.34
C ARG A 72 -5.02 14.13 8.75
N LEU A 73 -4.10 13.18 8.88
CA LEU A 73 -2.70 13.44 9.24
C LEU A 73 -1.85 13.80 8.00
N SER A 74 -2.32 13.46 6.82
CA SER A 74 -1.63 13.80 5.57
C SER A 74 -1.58 15.31 5.36
N LYS A 75 -0.44 15.79 4.88
CA LYS A 75 -0.20 17.16 4.40
C LYS A 75 0.18 17.18 2.92
N ALA A 76 -0.06 16.08 2.21
CA ALA A 76 0.22 15.96 0.80
C ALA A 76 -0.89 16.55 -0.07
N LYS A 77 -0.53 16.87 -1.31
CA LYS A 77 -1.52 17.31 -2.32
C LYS A 77 -2.49 16.18 -2.67
N TYR A 78 -1.98 14.95 -2.80
CA TYR A 78 -2.76 13.77 -3.14
C TYR A 78 -2.65 12.72 -2.03
N VAL A 79 -3.66 11.86 -1.93
CA VAL A 79 -3.66 10.70 -1.05
C VAL A 79 -4.01 9.45 -1.83
N MET A 80 -3.37 8.33 -1.50
CA MET A 80 -3.61 7.03 -2.09
C MET A 80 -3.82 5.99 -0.99
N LYS A 81 -5.02 5.41 -0.88
CA LYS A 81 -5.27 4.29 0.03
C LYS A 81 -4.81 3.00 -0.64
N ILE A 82 -4.08 2.18 0.09
CA ILE A 82 -3.68 0.84 -0.32
C ILE A 82 -3.93 -0.18 0.80
N ASP A 83 -3.90 -1.46 0.44
CA ASP A 83 -3.87 -2.55 1.41
C ASP A 83 -2.42 -2.83 1.88
N ALA A 84 -2.28 -3.49 3.03
CA ALA A 84 -0.98 -3.77 3.65
C ALA A 84 -0.22 -4.96 3.01
N HIS A 85 -0.64 -5.43 1.85
CA HIS A 85 -0.06 -6.55 1.10
C HIS A 85 0.02 -6.23 -0.41
N CYS A 86 0.66 -5.12 -0.75
CA CYS A 86 0.81 -4.63 -2.11
C CYS A 86 2.27 -4.59 -2.55
N ALA A 87 2.49 -4.64 -3.86
CA ALA A 87 3.76 -4.36 -4.51
C ALA A 87 3.56 -3.35 -5.64
N PHE A 88 4.60 -2.62 -5.99
CA PHE A 88 4.52 -1.49 -6.91
C PHE A 88 5.60 -1.57 -7.98
N ASP A 89 5.30 -1.08 -9.17
CA ASP A 89 6.32 -0.83 -10.19
C ASP A 89 7.08 0.47 -9.92
N LYS A 90 8.25 0.58 -10.52
CA LYS A 90 9.11 1.75 -10.33
C LYS A 90 8.45 3.02 -10.83
N GLY A 91 8.50 4.09 -10.01
CA GLY A 91 7.92 5.40 -10.32
C GLY A 91 6.39 5.40 -10.36
N PHE A 92 5.73 4.44 -9.69
CA PHE A 92 4.27 4.35 -9.66
C PHE A 92 3.61 5.64 -9.19
N ASP A 93 4.18 6.30 -8.20
CA ASP A 93 3.71 7.54 -7.60
C ASP A 93 3.81 8.71 -8.60
N GLN A 94 4.95 8.86 -9.26
CA GLN A 94 5.13 9.88 -10.28
C GLN A 94 4.18 9.68 -11.46
N LYS A 95 4.00 8.43 -11.93
CA LYS A 95 3.04 8.11 -12.99
C LYS A 95 1.61 8.50 -12.64
N MET A 96 1.18 8.25 -11.41
CA MET A 96 -0.14 8.64 -10.92
C MET A 96 -0.29 10.16 -10.85
N ILE A 97 0.70 10.88 -10.34
CA ILE A 97 0.71 12.35 -10.27
C ILE A 97 0.66 12.97 -11.68
N GLU A 98 1.42 12.43 -12.63
CA GLU A 98 1.40 12.88 -14.03
C GLU A 98 0.05 12.62 -14.69
N ALA A 99 -0.61 11.52 -14.37
CA ALA A 99 -1.96 11.24 -14.84
C ALA A 99 -2.96 12.29 -14.34
N PHE A 100 -2.90 12.69 -13.06
CA PHE A 100 -3.73 13.79 -12.52
C PHE A 100 -3.47 15.13 -13.23
N LYS A 101 -2.21 15.43 -13.56
CA LYS A 101 -1.88 16.65 -14.33
C LYS A 101 -2.53 16.68 -15.71
N LYS A 102 -2.76 15.49 -16.32
CA LYS A 102 -3.38 15.38 -17.66
C LYS A 102 -4.92 15.46 -17.62
N VAL A 103 -5.54 14.87 -16.59
CA VAL A 103 -7.01 14.71 -16.55
C VAL A 103 -7.69 15.66 -15.55
N GLY A 104 -6.91 16.32 -14.68
CA GLY A 104 -7.42 17.24 -13.66
C GLY A 104 -7.62 16.57 -12.30
N ASP A 105 -7.84 17.41 -11.28
CA ASP A 105 -7.84 16.99 -9.86
C ASP A 105 -9.25 16.58 -9.35
N ASN A 106 -10.30 16.74 -10.15
CA ASN A 106 -11.69 16.45 -9.73
C ASN A 106 -12.10 15.00 -10.09
N ILE A 107 -11.22 14.06 -9.85
CA ILE A 107 -11.43 12.64 -10.14
C ILE A 107 -10.81 11.75 -9.06
N THR A 108 -11.25 10.50 -9.01
CA THR A 108 -10.58 9.42 -8.30
C THR A 108 -9.99 8.47 -9.33
N MET A 109 -8.70 8.13 -9.17
CA MET A 109 -8.03 7.16 -10.03
C MET A 109 -7.83 5.84 -9.31
N VAL A 110 -8.04 4.75 -10.05
CA VAL A 110 -7.66 3.40 -9.62
C VAL A 110 -6.65 2.86 -10.63
N PRO A 111 -5.40 2.56 -10.22
CA PRO A 111 -4.42 1.98 -11.13
C PRO A 111 -4.83 0.56 -11.52
N VAL A 112 -4.29 0.08 -12.63
CA VAL A 112 -4.42 -1.33 -13.00
C VAL A 112 -3.77 -2.19 -11.93
N MET A 113 -4.55 -3.07 -11.32
CA MET A 113 -4.08 -3.98 -10.27
C MET A 113 -3.85 -5.37 -10.83
N ARG A 114 -2.71 -5.96 -10.48
CA ARG A 114 -2.41 -7.37 -10.74
C ARG A 114 -2.44 -8.14 -9.44
N ASN A 115 -2.91 -9.38 -9.49
CA ASN A 115 -3.08 -10.17 -8.30
C ASN A 115 -1.77 -10.84 -7.88
N LEU A 116 -1.30 -10.58 -6.65
CA LEU A 116 -0.14 -11.23 -6.06
C LEU A 116 -0.43 -12.65 -5.53
N TRP A 117 -1.71 -13.03 -5.47
CA TRP A 117 -2.17 -14.35 -5.02
C TRP A 117 -2.15 -15.41 -6.12
N ALA A 118 -1.83 -15.03 -7.35
CA ALA A 118 -1.75 -15.96 -8.46
C ALA A 118 -0.49 -16.83 -8.34
N PHE A 119 -0.66 -18.14 -8.24
CA PHE A 119 0.44 -19.11 -8.23
C PHE A 119 -0.02 -20.42 -8.85
N ASP A 120 0.95 -21.24 -9.27
CA ASP A 120 0.72 -22.58 -9.75
C ASP A 120 1.06 -23.61 -8.67
N TRP A 121 0.13 -24.51 -8.40
CA TRP A 121 0.46 -25.76 -7.74
C TRP A 121 1.21 -26.67 -8.73
N LYS A 122 2.31 -27.26 -8.29
CA LYS A 122 3.07 -28.22 -9.10
C LYS A 122 3.19 -29.55 -8.37
N CYS A 123 2.79 -30.63 -9.06
CA CYS A 123 3.00 -31.97 -8.53
C CYS A 123 4.49 -32.35 -8.60
N PHE A 124 5.06 -32.80 -7.48
CA PHE A 124 6.47 -33.21 -7.41
C PHE A 124 6.79 -34.46 -8.22
N HIS A 125 5.78 -35.36 -8.44
CA HIS A 125 6.00 -36.64 -9.16
C HIS A 125 5.86 -36.49 -10.67
N CYS A 126 4.78 -35.87 -11.14
CA CYS A 126 4.47 -35.82 -12.58
C CYS A 126 4.64 -34.45 -13.23
N GLY A 127 4.96 -33.41 -12.44
CA GLY A 127 5.11 -32.06 -12.95
C GLY A 127 3.80 -31.35 -13.32
N TRP A 128 2.63 -32.01 -13.13
CA TRP A 128 1.33 -31.38 -13.40
C TRP A 128 1.17 -30.08 -12.64
N LYS A 129 0.56 -29.08 -13.29
CA LYS A 129 0.34 -27.75 -12.73
C LYS A 129 -1.15 -27.43 -12.68
N LYS A 130 -1.54 -26.71 -11.64
CA LYS A 130 -2.88 -26.12 -11.49
C LYS A 130 -2.76 -24.68 -11.06
N TYR A 131 -3.31 -23.78 -11.86
CA TYR A 131 -3.41 -22.36 -11.49
C TYR A 131 -4.34 -22.17 -10.30
N GLN A 132 -3.90 -21.34 -9.37
CA GLN A 132 -4.67 -20.87 -8.23
C GLN A 132 -4.61 -19.35 -8.21
N GLY A 133 -5.74 -18.71 -8.35
CA GLY A 133 -5.86 -17.26 -8.37
C GLY A 133 -7.23 -16.85 -8.89
N PRO A 134 -7.51 -15.54 -8.96
CA PRO A 134 -8.71 -15.04 -9.61
C PRO A 134 -8.65 -15.33 -11.11
N THR A 135 -9.81 -15.40 -11.73
CA THR A 135 -9.93 -15.55 -13.19
C THR A 135 -9.15 -14.44 -13.88
N PRO A 136 -8.29 -14.76 -14.84
CA PRO A 136 -7.53 -13.77 -15.59
C PRO A 136 -8.42 -12.78 -16.29
#